data_9405b240759cf9c2c58655556b8408cf
#
_entry.id   9405b240759cf9c2c58655556b8408cf
#
_cell.length_a   1.000
_cell.length_b   1.000
_cell.length_c   1.000
_cell.angle_alpha   90.00
_cell.angle_beta   90.00
_cell.angle_gamma   90.00
#
_symmetry.space_group_name_H-M   'P 1'
#
loop_
_entity.id
_entity.type
_entity.pdbx_description
1 polymer ?
#
loop_
_entity_poly.entity_id
_entity_poly.type
_entity_poly.pdbx_seq_one_letter_code
_entity_poly.pdbx_strand_id
1 'polypeptide(L)'
;YNFKTNLEIKDTPIKIDFINYKKDKNLNSQFKIYGNYSKKFGLEFKKISLLSKNNKFIINNLLIDKNNKIVKVDKIDLDYFDNDNLKNKFIANRTKNNNYELKGSLLNADFIISNLLKSKDGKQLDIFKNNVNITLDFSDVYLDNYNVVKNLNGKLRIKDDKAYQANISATFDNGKKFTFTINTKDDEKITTLFSSKAKPLVNRYEFIKGFEDGDEGYLDFYSSKKDGISNSKLIIDNFKVKEIPALAKVLSLASLQGIADLLTGEGVRFTDFEMNFTNKGKLMTIEELYAIGPAISIL
;
A
#
# COMPACT_ATOMS: atom_id res chain seq x y z
N TYR A 1 -22.56 25.71 -17.80
CA TYR A 1 -22.99 24.76 -18.83
C TYR A 1 -23.30 23.41 -18.16
N ASN A 2 -24.47 22.81 -18.48
CA ASN A 2 -24.82 21.48 -18.04
C ASN A 2 -24.42 20.45 -19.09
N PHE A 3 -24.00 19.27 -18.67
CA PHE A 3 -23.72 18.15 -19.57
C PHE A 3 -24.33 16.86 -19.03
N LYS A 4 -24.74 15.98 -19.95
CA LYS A 4 -25.26 14.65 -19.65
C LYS A 4 -24.88 13.70 -20.78
N THR A 5 -24.29 12.58 -20.44
CA THR A 5 -23.88 11.56 -21.40
C THR A 5 -24.30 10.18 -20.87
N ASN A 6 -24.79 9.33 -21.76
CA ASN A 6 -25.09 7.93 -21.50
C ASN A 6 -24.55 7.12 -22.70
N LEU A 7 -23.55 6.29 -22.44
CA LEU A 7 -22.83 5.51 -23.45
C LEU A 7 -22.85 4.04 -23.08
N GLU A 8 -23.04 3.20 -24.10
CA GLU A 8 -22.67 1.79 -24.03
C GLU A 8 -21.25 1.62 -24.58
N ILE A 9 -20.35 1.13 -23.75
CA ILE A 9 -18.95 1.01 -24.08
C ILE A 9 -18.60 -0.48 -24.13
N LYS A 10 -18.35 -1.00 -25.32
CA LYS A 10 -17.93 -2.38 -25.56
C LYS A 10 -16.44 -2.46 -25.84
N ASP A 11 -16.00 -1.87 -26.93
CA ASP A 11 -14.68 -2.07 -27.48
C ASP A 11 -13.61 -1.08 -27.00
N THR A 12 -14.03 -0.07 -26.25
CA THR A 12 -13.11 0.93 -25.69
C THR A 12 -12.55 0.45 -24.34
N PRO A 13 -11.24 0.29 -24.20
CA PRO A 13 -10.64 0.01 -22.90
C PRO A 13 -10.72 1.25 -21.99
N ILE A 14 -10.93 1.04 -20.70
CA ILE A 14 -10.87 2.08 -19.67
C ILE A 14 -9.84 1.66 -18.64
N LYS A 15 -8.92 2.54 -18.31
CA LYS A 15 -7.90 2.31 -17.30
C LYS A 15 -8.02 3.37 -16.20
N ILE A 16 -8.01 2.93 -14.94
CA ILE A 16 -8.02 3.79 -13.77
C ILE A 16 -6.85 3.34 -12.88
N ASP A 17 -5.69 3.96 -13.11
CA ASP A 17 -4.42 3.52 -12.56
C ASP A 17 -4.39 3.51 -11.03
N PHE A 18 -4.95 4.53 -10.38
CA PHE A 18 -4.85 4.68 -8.93
C PHE A 18 -5.61 3.61 -8.12
N ILE A 19 -6.53 2.86 -8.77
CA ILE A 19 -7.24 1.71 -8.18
C ILE A 19 -6.91 0.41 -8.90
N ASN A 20 -5.84 0.38 -9.71
CA ASN A 20 -5.39 -0.79 -10.47
C ASN A 20 -6.49 -1.44 -11.31
N TYR A 21 -7.40 -0.64 -11.89
CA TYR A 21 -8.51 -1.15 -12.68
C TYR A 21 -8.29 -0.96 -14.18
N LYS A 22 -8.61 -2.02 -14.94
CA LYS A 22 -8.69 -1.98 -16.39
C LYS A 22 -9.94 -2.70 -16.87
N LYS A 23 -10.76 -2.00 -17.67
CA LYS A 23 -11.82 -2.64 -18.45
C LYS A 23 -11.22 -3.21 -19.72
N ASP A 24 -11.39 -4.50 -19.95
CA ASP A 24 -10.97 -5.13 -21.19
C ASP A 24 -11.89 -4.78 -22.38
N LYS A 25 -11.34 -4.93 -23.59
CA LYS A 25 -12.14 -4.94 -24.81
C LYS A 25 -13.18 -6.06 -24.74
N ASN A 26 -14.30 -5.91 -25.43
CA ASN A 26 -15.44 -6.84 -25.50
C ASN A 26 -16.27 -6.97 -24.20
N LEU A 27 -15.93 -6.25 -23.13
CA LEU A 27 -16.77 -6.17 -21.94
C LEU A 27 -17.80 -5.06 -22.09
N ASN A 28 -19.08 -5.42 -22.25
CA ASN A 28 -20.17 -4.43 -22.28
C ASN A 28 -20.25 -3.69 -20.94
N SER A 29 -20.23 -2.37 -21.03
CA SER A 29 -20.31 -1.48 -19.87
C SER A 29 -21.20 -0.28 -20.17
N GLN A 30 -22.01 0.10 -19.22
CA GLN A 30 -22.82 1.30 -19.28
C GLN A 30 -22.10 2.42 -18.54
N PHE A 31 -21.76 3.47 -19.26
CA PHE A 31 -21.15 4.67 -18.70
C PHE A 31 -22.13 5.83 -18.72
N LYS A 32 -22.41 6.41 -17.56
CA LYS A 32 -23.26 7.58 -17.41
C LYS A 32 -22.51 8.66 -16.64
N ILE A 33 -22.60 9.86 -17.17
CA ILE A 33 -22.02 11.04 -16.53
C ILE A 33 -22.96 12.22 -16.71
N TYR A 34 -23.20 12.95 -15.65
CA TYR A 34 -23.89 14.23 -15.71
C TYR A 34 -23.36 15.22 -14.66
N GLY A 35 -23.39 16.49 -15.01
CA GLY A 35 -22.85 17.54 -14.16
C GLY A 35 -22.94 18.89 -14.81
N ASN A 36 -22.15 19.81 -14.26
CA ASN A 36 -22.07 21.18 -14.74
C ASN A 36 -20.60 21.65 -14.74
N TYR A 37 -20.36 22.57 -15.65
CA TYR A 37 -19.10 23.32 -15.69
C TYR A 37 -19.38 24.79 -15.37
N SER A 38 -18.57 25.34 -14.48
CA SER A 38 -18.57 26.76 -14.14
C SER A 38 -17.14 27.33 -14.24
N LYS A 39 -17.00 28.50 -14.90
CA LYS A 39 -15.71 29.20 -14.94
C LYS A 39 -15.17 29.54 -13.55
N LYS A 40 -16.05 29.71 -12.56
CA LYS A 40 -15.68 30.06 -11.19
C LYS A 40 -15.26 28.83 -10.36
N PHE A 41 -15.98 27.72 -10.47
CA PHE A 41 -15.85 26.58 -9.56
C PHE A 41 -15.18 25.34 -10.21
N GLY A 42 -15.07 25.29 -11.56
CA GLY A 42 -14.56 24.14 -12.28
C GLY A 42 -15.64 23.14 -12.70
N LEU A 43 -15.33 21.84 -12.69
CA LEU A 43 -16.20 20.75 -13.08
C LEU A 43 -16.89 20.15 -11.87
N GLU A 44 -18.22 20.14 -11.86
CA GLU A 44 -19.04 19.45 -10.88
C GLU A 44 -19.73 18.25 -11.55
N PHE A 45 -19.34 17.04 -11.15
CA PHE A 45 -20.00 15.81 -11.55
C PHE A 45 -21.02 15.42 -10.48
N LYS A 46 -22.30 15.60 -10.78
CA LYS A 46 -23.38 15.16 -9.87
C LYS A 46 -23.42 13.65 -9.75
N LYS A 47 -23.14 12.96 -10.87
CA LYS A 47 -22.97 11.52 -10.87
C LYS A 47 -22.05 11.07 -11.99
N ILE A 48 -21.15 10.15 -11.68
CA ILE A 48 -20.42 9.32 -12.62
C ILE A 48 -20.76 7.88 -12.28
N SER A 49 -21.13 7.07 -13.29
CA SER A 49 -21.29 5.63 -13.08
C SER A 49 -20.72 4.86 -14.26
N LEU A 50 -19.96 3.81 -13.94
CA LEU A 50 -19.52 2.79 -14.88
C LEU A 50 -19.98 1.44 -14.33
N LEU A 51 -20.86 0.78 -15.06
CA LEU A 51 -21.47 -0.48 -14.66
C LEU A 51 -21.17 -1.54 -15.72
N SER A 52 -20.71 -2.69 -15.33
CA SER A 52 -20.58 -3.89 -16.14
C SER A 52 -21.08 -5.11 -15.35
N LYS A 53 -21.06 -6.31 -15.94
CA LYS A 53 -21.59 -7.52 -15.28
C LYS A 53 -21.06 -7.72 -13.86
N ASN A 54 -19.77 -7.47 -13.63
CA ASN A 54 -19.09 -7.79 -12.36
C ASN A 54 -18.46 -6.55 -11.69
N ASN A 55 -18.57 -5.36 -12.31
CA ASN A 55 -17.89 -4.18 -11.82
C ASN A 55 -18.87 -3.00 -11.73
N LYS A 56 -18.83 -2.32 -10.61
CA LYS A 56 -19.65 -1.14 -10.30
C LYS A 56 -18.75 -0.02 -9.78
N PHE A 57 -18.82 1.12 -10.44
CA PHE A 57 -18.16 2.37 -10.02
C PHE A 57 -19.24 3.46 -10.01
N ILE A 58 -19.54 4.01 -8.86
CA ILE A 58 -20.47 5.11 -8.71
C ILE A 58 -19.81 6.20 -7.88
N ILE A 59 -19.78 7.42 -8.43
CA ILE A 59 -19.26 8.60 -7.75
C ILE A 59 -20.35 9.67 -7.79
N ASN A 60 -20.67 10.22 -6.63
CA ASN A 60 -21.68 11.27 -6.50
C ASN A 60 -21.04 12.57 -5.98
N ASN A 61 -21.46 13.69 -6.57
CA ASN A 61 -21.11 15.05 -6.21
C ASN A 61 -19.59 15.27 -6.11
N LEU A 62 -18.87 14.91 -7.18
CA LEU A 62 -17.44 15.17 -7.32
C LEU A 62 -17.23 16.58 -7.87
N LEU A 63 -16.53 17.42 -7.13
CA LEU A 63 -16.10 18.75 -7.58
C LEU A 63 -14.59 18.75 -7.82
N ILE A 64 -14.20 19.10 -9.04
CA ILE A 64 -12.82 19.25 -9.46
C ILE A 64 -12.57 20.70 -9.82
N ASP A 65 -11.49 21.30 -9.30
CA ASP A 65 -11.12 22.67 -9.62
C ASP A 65 -10.39 22.78 -10.97
N LYS A 66 -10.01 23.99 -11.34
CA LYS A 66 -9.32 24.30 -12.60
C LYS A 66 -7.94 23.66 -12.75
N ASN A 67 -7.32 23.24 -11.64
CA ASN A 67 -6.02 22.58 -11.59
C ASN A 67 -6.14 21.06 -11.55
N ASN A 68 -7.34 20.54 -11.85
CA ASN A 68 -7.67 19.11 -11.78
C ASN A 68 -7.54 18.50 -10.38
N LYS A 69 -7.68 19.32 -9.32
CA LYS A 69 -7.67 18.85 -7.92
C LYS A 69 -9.08 18.57 -7.44
N ILE A 70 -9.25 17.48 -6.70
CA ILE A 70 -10.49 17.14 -6.02
C ILE A 70 -10.71 18.13 -4.88
N VAL A 71 -11.76 18.93 -5.00
CA VAL A 71 -12.20 19.85 -3.95
C VAL A 71 -13.05 19.11 -2.92
N LYS A 72 -13.97 18.27 -3.41
CA LYS A 72 -14.83 17.40 -2.60
C LYS A 72 -15.38 16.25 -3.45
N VAL A 73 -15.74 15.18 -2.77
CA VAL A 73 -16.59 14.11 -3.30
C VAL A 73 -17.49 13.65 -2.15
N ASP A 74 -18.80 13.54 -2.39
CA ASP A 74 -19.70 13.20 -1.28
C ASP A 74 -19.77 11.68 -1.06
N LYS A 75 -19.79 10.89 -2.16
CA LYS A 75 -19.83 9.44 -2.05
C LYS A 75 -19.13 8.76 -3.22
N ILE A 76 -18.35 7.73 -2.92
CA ILE A 76 -17.78 6.78 -3.86
C ILE A 76 -18.28 5.39 -3.46
N ASP A 77 -18.80 4.59 -4.40
CA ASP A 77 -19.24 3.21 -4.18
C ASP A 77 -18.61 2.33 -5.25
N LEU A 78 -17.69 1.48 -4.82
CA LEU A 78 -16.87 0.63 -5.68
C LEU A 78 -17.08 -0.85 -5.34
N ASP A 79 -17.31 -1.65 -6.38
CA ASP A 79 -17.41 -3.10 -6.31
C ASP A 79 -16.86 -3.66 -7.64
N TYR A 80 -15.58 -4.06 -7.65
CA TYR A 80 -14.87 -4.39 -8.89
C TYR A 80 -13.76 -5.41 -8.66
N PHE A 81 -13.34 -6.07 -9.75
CA PHE A 81 -12.10 -6.83 -9.82
C PHE A 81 -11.00 -5.94 -10.42
N ASP A 82 -9.84 -5.93 -9.79
CA ASP A 82 -8.67 -5.20 -10.31
C ASP A 82 -7.88 -6.03 -11.34
N ASN A 83 -6.72 -5.50 -11.78
CA ASN A 83 -5.87 -6.18 -12.76
C ASN A 83 -5.23 -7.48 -12.23
N ASP A 84 -5.14 -7.64 -10.91
CA ASP A 84 -4.64 -8.83 -10.26
C ASP A 84 -5.76 -9.86 -10.02
N ASN A 85 -6.97 -9.57 -10.55
CA ASN A 85 -8.20 -10.33 -10.38
C ASN A 85 -8.63 -10.47 -8.90
N LEU A 86 -8.24 -9.53 -8.06
CA LEU A 86 -8.67 -9.44 -6.67
C LEU A 86 -9.91 -8.54 -6.56
N LYS A 87 -10.84 -8.99 -5.73
CA LYS A 87 -12.09 -8.25 -5.49
C LYS A 87 -11.83 -7.06 -4.57
N ASN A 88 -12.39 -5.91 -4.97
CA ASN A 88 -12.45 -4.71 -4.16
C ASN A 88 -13.90 -4.31 -3.97
N LYS A 89 -14.33 -4.09 -2.71
CA LYS A 89 -15.70 -3.73 -2.38
C LYS A 89 -15.73 -2.80 -1.18
N PHE A 90 -15.93 -1.52 -1.45
CA PHE A 90 -15.97 -0.49 -0.41
C PHE A 90 -16.75 0.76 -0.81
N ILE A 91 -17.10 1.53 0.20
CA ILE A 91 -17.78 2.82 0.06
C ILE A 91 -16.93 3.87 0.79
N ALA A 92 -16.71 5.01 0.15
CA ALA A 92 -16.20 6.21 0.78
C ALA A 92 -17.34 7.24 0.89
N ASN A 93 -17.61 7.69 2.10
CA ASN A 93 -18.59 8.74 2.37
C ASN A 93 -17.91 9.96 2.99
N ARG A 94 -18.26 11.13 2.48
CA ARG A 94 -17.92 12.39 3.13
C ARG A 94 -18.87 12.63 4.31
N THR A 95 -18.31 12.90 5.49
CA THR A 95 -19.11 13.19 6.69
C THR A 95 -19.28 14.69 6.89
N LYS A 96 -18.30 15.38 7.41
CA LYS A 96 -18.31 16.84 7.58
C LYS A 96 -17.01 17.43 7.07
N ASN A 97 -17.07 18.60 6.43
CA ASN A 97 -15.91 19.28 5.87
C ASN A 97 -15.12 18.34 4.93
N ASN A 98 -13.84 18.10 5.23
CA ASN A 98 -12.94 17.21 4.47
C ASN A 98 -12.69 15.90 5.22
N ASN A 99 -13.63 15.42 6.00
CA ASN A 99 -13.57 14.13 6.67
C ASN A 99 -14.29 13.07 5.83
N TYR A 100 -13.65 11.92 5.66
CA TYR A 100 -14.14 10.79 4.89
C TYR A 100 -14.12 9.51 5.73
N GLU A 101 -15.14 8.68 5.55
CA GLU A 101 -15.16 7.31 6.06
C GLU A 101 -15.09 6.36 4.88
N LEU A 102 -14.07 5.51 4.85
CA LEU A 102 -13.89 4.42 3.91
C LEU A 102 -14.21 3.11 4.63
N LYS A 103 -15.31 2.46 4.23
CA LYS A 103 -15.76 1.20 4.81
C LYS A 103 -15.97 0.16 3.72
N GLY A 104 -15.48 -1.06 3.97
CA GLY A 104 -15.62 -2.12 2.98
C GLY A 104 -15.40 -3.51 3.52
N SER A 105 -15.84 -4.49 2.74
CA SER A 105 -15.56 -5.89 3.04
C SER A 105 -14.20 -6.34 2.51
N LEU A 106 -13.75 -5.77 1.37
CA LEU A 106 -12.54 -6.18 0.67
C LEU A 106 -11.80 -4.99 0.07
N LEU A 107 -10.48 -4.97 0.23
CA LEU A 107 -9.57 -4.02 -0.40
C LEU A 107 -8.28 -4.72 -0.81
N ASN A 108 -7.86 -4.57 -2.06
CA ASN A 108 -6.49 -4.89 -2.45
C ASN A 108 -5.59 -3.67 -2.23
N ALA A 109 -4.76 -3.71 -1.19
CA ALA A 109 -3.81 -2.66 -0.85
C ALA A 109 -2.43 -2.87 -1.51
N ASP A 110 -2.18 -3.98 -2.20
CA ASP A 110 -0.89 -4.31 -2.81
C ASP A 110 -0.39 -3.20 -3.74
N PHE A 111 -1.24 -2.76 -4.66
CA PHE A 111 -0.90 -1.68 -5.57
C PHE A 111 -0.61 -0.35 -4.84
N ILE A 112 -1.41 -0.02 -3.83
CA ILE A 112 -1.23 1.19 -3.01
C ILE A 112 0.10 1.14 -2.28
N ILE A 113 0.39 0.03 -1.59
CA ILE A 113 1.64 -0.18 -0.85
C ILE A 113 2.84 -0.13 -1.80
N SER A 114 2.77 -0.82 -2.95
CA SER A 114 3.83 -0.85 -3.96
C SER A 114 4.14 0.56 -4.51
N ASN A 115 3.12 1.36 -4.76
CA ASN A 115 3.30 2.75 -5.19
C ASN A 115 3.88 3.63 -4.08
N LEU A 116 3.44 3.46 -2.84
CA LEU A 116 3.98 4.19 -1.69
C LEU A 116 5.47 3.91 -1.49
N LEU A 117 5.91 2.67 -1.64
CA LEU A 117 7.31 2.27 -1.52
C LEU A 117 8.17 2.74 -2.70
N LYS A 118 7.61 2.80 -3.92
CA LYS A 118 8.32 3.23 -5.13
C LYS A 118 8.44 4.75 -5.27
N SER A 119 7.62 5.54 -4.58
CA SER A 119 7.64 6.98 -4.75
C SER A 119 8.83 7.63 -4.03
N LYS A 120 9.71 8.20 -4.83
CA LYS A 120 10.94 8.84 -4.35
C LYS A 120 10.72 10.18 -3.62
N ASP A 121 9.58 10.86 -3.82
CA ASP A 121 9.37 12.25 -3.34
C ASP A 121 8.12 12.46 -2.47
N GLY A 122 7.38 11.40 -2.13
CA GLY A 122 6.16 11.55 -1.28
C GLY A 122 5.00 12.36 -1.91
N LYS A 123 5.09 12.72 -3.19
CA LYS A 123 4.08 13.52 -3.92
C LYS A 123 2.85 12.72 -4.39
N GLN A 124 2.64 11.53 -3.86
CA GLN A 124 1.64 10.59 -4.38
C GLN A 124 0.18 10.96 -4.10
N LEU A 125 -0.05 11.89 -3.21
CA LEU A 125 -1.41 12.27 -2.79
C LEU A 125 -1.84 13.64 -3.34
N ASP A 126 -1.14 14.16 -4.37
CA ASP A 126 -1.41 15.45 -5.01
C ASP A 126 -2.71 15.42 -5.87
N ILE A 127 -3.74 14.78 -5.34
CA ILE A 127 -5.08 14.70 -5.97
C ILE A 127 -6.10 15.57 -5.25
N PHE A 128 -5.89 15.90 -3.97
CA PHE A 128 -6.82 16.70 -3.20
C PHE A 128 -6.38 18.17 -3.16
N LYS A 129 -7.35 19.07 -3.27
CA LYS A 129 -7.10 20.50 -3.10
C LYS A 129 -6.89 20.89 -1.64
N ASN A 130 -7.55 20.18 -0.73
CA ASN A 130 -7.60 20.49 0.68
C ASN A 130 -7.02 19.34 1.50
N ASN A 131 -6.61 19.65 2.72
CA ASN A 131 -6.26 18.62 3.69
C ASN A 131 -7.47 17.74 3.97
N VAL A 132 -7.26 16.42 4.07
CA VAL A 132 -8.33 15.44 4.31
C VAL A 132 -8.02 14.54 5.50
N ASN A 133 -9.06 14.16 6.23
CA ASN A 133 -8.99 13.13 7.27
C ASN A 133 -9.81 11.94 6.81
N ILE A 134 -9.24 10.75 6.92
CA ILE A 134 -9.83 9.51 6.45
C ILE A 134 -9.90 8.53 7.61
N THR A 135 -11.08 8.00 7.89
CA THR A 135 -11.26 6.85 8.78
C THR A 135 -11.42 5.61 7.93
N LEU A 136 -10.69 4.55 8.25
CA LEU A 136 -10.66 3.27 7.57
C LEU A 136 -11.35 2.20 8.40
N ASP A 137 -12.15 1.35 7.76
CA ASP A 137 -12.83 0.21 8.39
C ASP A 137 -13.06 -0.87 7.32
N PHE A 138 -12.21 -1.91 7.31
CA PHE A 138 -12.26 -2.98 6.33
C PHE A 138 -12.23 -4.35 7.00
N SER A 139 -13.06 -5.27 6.53
CA SER A 139 -13.05 -6.66 7.02
C SER A 139 -11.79 -7.38 6.62
N ASP A 140 -11.47 -7.36 5.31
CA ASP A 140 -10.29 -8.06 4.75
C ASP A 140 -9.53 -7.12 3.82
N VAL A 141 -8.19 -7.09 3.98
CA VAL A 141 -7.29 -6.29 3.15
C VAL A 141 -6.15 -7.16 2.65
N TYR A 142 -6.04 -7.32 1.33
CA TYR A 142 -4.92 -7.99 0.71
C TYR A 142 -3.67 -7.12 0.79
N LEU A 143 -2.63 -7.60 1.43
CA LEU A 143 -1.30 -6.97 1.39
C LEU A 143 -0.55 -7.36 0.12
N ASP A 144 -0.75 -8.58 -0.36
CA ASP A 144 -0.34 -9.15 -1.64
C ASP A 144 -1.34 -10.23 -2.06
N ASN A 145 -1.07 -10.99 -3.13
CA ASN A 145 -1.97 -12.03 -3.65
C ASN A 145 -2.23 -13.19 -2.68
N TYR A 146 -1.44 -13.34 -1.62
CA TYR A 146 -1.47 -14.49 -0.70
C TYR A 146 -1.70 -14.11 0.75
N ASN A 147 -1.41 -12.87 1.14
CA ASN A 147 -1.45 -12.43 2.50
C ASN A 147 -2.56 -11.40 2.72
N VAL A 148 -3.48 -11.77 3.60
CA VAL A 148 -4.64 -10.96 3.98
C VAL A 148 -4.54 -10.58 5.45
N VAL A 149 -4.82 -9.32 5.76
CA VAL A 149 -5.08 -8.87 7.13
C VAL A 149 -6.57 -8.60 7.30
N LYS A 150 -7.08 -8.88 8.49
CA LYS A 150 -8.49 -8.75 8.87
C LYS A 150 -8.72 -7.61 9.83
N ASN A 151 -9.94 -7.09 9.83
CA ASN A 151 -10.39 -6.06 10.77
C ASN A 151 -9.47 -4.84 10.76
N LEU A 152 -9.09 -4.39 9.54
CA LEU A 152 -8.26 -3.20 9.41
C LEU A 152 -9.07 -1.98 9.82
N ASN A 153 -8.60 -1.33 10.86
CA ASN A 153 -9.14 -0.07 11.37
C ASN A 153 -8.06 0.98 11.41
N GLY A 154 -8.43 2.22 11.13
CA GLY A 154 -7.42 3.27 11.21
C GLY A 154 -7.92 4.67 10.90
N LYS A 155 -7.00 5.61 11.12
CA LYS A 155 -7.16 7.01 10.76
C LYS A 155 -5.93 7.47 9.99
N LEU A 156 -6.17 8.21 8.91
CA LEU A 156 -5.14 8.82 8.08
C LEU A 156 -5.47 10.30 7.91
N ARG A 157 -4.49 11.16 8.16
CA ARG A 157 -4.57 12.59 7.88
C ARG A 157 -3.58 12.95 6.77
N ILE A 158 -4.11 13.52 5.70
CA ILE A 158 -3.32 14.06 4.60
C ILE A 158 -3.28 15.58 4.75
N LYS A 159 -2.09 16.15 4.78
CA LYS A 159 -1.84 17.57 4.86
C LYS A 159 -0.78 17.94 3.83
N ASP A 160 -1.05 18.96 3.01
CA ASP A 160 -0.14 19.45 1.97
C ASP A 160 0.36 18.30 1.07
N ASP A 161 -0.60 17.48 0.60
CA ASP A 161 -0.41 16.31 -0.27
C ASP A 161 0.48 15.18 0.30
N LYS A 162 0.71 15.19 1.62
CA LYS A 162 1.53 14.20 2.32
C LYS A 162 0.75 13.53 3.44
N ALA A 163 1.03 12.25 3.67
CA ALA A 163 0.57 11.57 4.87
C ALA A 163 1.25 12.23 6.10
N TYR A 164 0.45 12.97 6.86
CA TYR A 164 0.90 13.75 8.02
C TYR A 164 0.79 12.96 9.32
N GLN A 165 -0.33 12.26 9.49
CA GLN A 165 -0.58 11.35 10.61
C GLN A 165 -1.28 10.09 10.09
N ALA A 166 -0.90 8.94 10.60
CA ALA A 166 -1.59 7.67 10.40
C ALA A 166 -1.55 6.85 11.69
N ASN A 167 -2.62 6.12 11.93
CA ASN A 167 -2.68 5.08 12.96
C ASN A 167 -3.59 3.98 12.41
N ILE A 168 -3.00 2.89 11.96
CA ILE A 168 -3.68 1.78 11.30
C ILE A 168 -3.32 0.50 12.04
N SER A 169 -4.31 -0.32 12.33
CA SER A 169 -4.15 -1.63 12.95
C SER A 169 -4.99 -2.67 12.23
N ALA A 170 -4.50 -3.91 12.19
CA ALA A 170 -5.17 -5.07 11.65
C ALA A 170 -4.62 -6.34 12.28
N THR A 171 -5.20 -7.50 11.96
CA THR A 171 -4.72 -8.81 12.40
C THR A 171 -4.62 -9.77 11.23
N PHE A 172 -3.65 -10.67 11.25
CA PHE A 172 -3.63 -11.86 10.39
C PHE A 172 -4.61 -12.92 10.93
N ASP A 173 -4.90 -13.95 10.13
CA ASP A 173 -5.86 -15.03 10.48
C ASP A 173 -5.61 -15.71 11.83
N ASN A 174 -4.35 -15.80 12.26
CA ASN A 174 -3.94 -16.40 13.52
C ASN A 174 -3.95 -15.41 14.70
N GLY A 175 -4.58 -14.24 14.56
CA GLY A 175 -4.60 -13.18 15.57
C GLY A 175 -3.30 -12.39 15.69
N LYS A 176 -2.28 -12.71 14.90
CA LYS A 176 -1.00 -11.97 14.86
C LYS A 176 -1.22 -10.55 14.34
N LYS A 177 -0.46 -9.60 14.86
CA LYS A 177 -0.69 -8.15 14.67
C LYS A 177 -0.04 -7.57 13.43
N PHE A 178 -0.70 -6.57 12.88
CA PHE A 178 -0.17 -5.60 11.91
C PHE A 178 -0.50 -4.20 12.41
N THR A 179 0.50 -3.32 12.51
CA THR A 179 0.31 -1.92 12.90
C THR A 179 1.19 -1.01 12.06
N PHE A 180 0.63 0.13 11.66
CA PHE A 180 1.35 1.16 10.92
C PHE A 180 1.01 2.53 11.48
N THR A 181 2.04 3.32 11.82
CA THR A 181 1.83 4.69 12.31
C THR A 181 2.70 5.70 11.56
N ILE A 182 2.17 6.90 11.44
CA ILE A 182 2.90 8.10 11.05
C ILE A 182 2.54 9.18 12.07
N ASN A 183 3.54 9.86 12.60
CA ASN A 183 3.37 11.04 13.44
C ASN A 183 4.33 12.12 12.97
N THR A 184 3.80 13.27 12.58
CA THR A 184 4.61 14.43 12.18
C THR A 184 4.44 15.54 13.21
N LYS A 185 5.54 15.98 13.80
CA LYS A 185 5.61 17.07 14.76
C LYS A 185 6.89 17.87 14.53
N ASP A 186 6.81 19.20 14.53
CA ASP A 186 7.95 20.10 14.37
C ASP A 186 8.84 19.73 13.14
N ASP A 187 8.16 19.47 12.00
CA ASP A 187 8.72 19.02 10.71
C ASP A 187 9.49 17.69 10.75
N GLU A 188 9.51 17.02 11.89
CA GLU A 188 9.99 15.66 12.01
C GLU A 188 8.85 14.65 11.81
N LYS A 189 9.01 13.73 10.84
CA LYS A 189 8.07 12.66 10.53
C LYS A 189 8.60 11.33 11.04
N ILE A 190 7.96 10.79 12.08
CA ILE A 190 8.24 9.45 12.58
C ILE A 190 7.27 8.46 11.94
N THR A 191 7.80 7.39 11.39
CA THR A 191 7.04 6.27 10.80
C THR A 191 7.41 4.98 11.50
N THR A 192 6.42 4.21 11.93
CA THR A 192 6.64 2.86 12.48
C THR A 192 5.76 1.85 11.75
N LEU A 193 6.25 0.64 11.59
CA LEU A 193 5.53 -0.48 11.02
C LEU A 193 5.92 -1.75 11.76
N PHE A 194 4.96 -2.41 12.36
CA PHE A 194 5.12 -3.74 12.92
C PHE A 194 4.24 -4.73 12.16
N SER A 195 4.80 -5.85 11.75
CA SER A 195 4.08 -6.93 11.08
C SER A 195 4.59 -8.28 11.57
N SER A 196 3.69 -9.10 12.09
CA SER A 196 3.99 -10.48 12.47
C SER A 196 4.20 -11.42 11.27
N LYS A 197 4.16 -10.91 10.05
CA LYS A 197 4.60 -11.56 8.82
C LYS A 197 5.42 -10.55 8.01
N ALA A 198 6.69 -10.84 7.80
CA ALA A 198 7.58 -9.97 7.04
C ALA A 198 7.42 -10.17 5.53
N LYS A 199 7.10 -11.39 5.09
CA LYS A 199 7.03 -11.82 3.68
C LYS A 199 6.24 -10.87 2.77
N PRO A 200 5.00 -10.43 3.10
CA PRO A 200 4.21 -9.57 2.22
C PRO A 200 4.83 -8.18 2.00
N LEU A 201 5.77 -7.78 2.86
CA LEU A 201 6.48 -6.51 2.75
C LEU A 201 7.84 -6.67 2.07
N VAL A 202 8.59 -7.70 2.46
CA VAL A 202 9.96 -7.96 1.97
C VAL A 202 9.99 -8.42 0.52
N ASN A 203 9.03 -9.25 0.08
CA ASN A 203 8.95 -9.76 -1.29
C ASN A 203 8.77 -8.67 -2.36
N ARG A 204 8.48 -7.43 -1.96
CA ARG A 204 8.43 -6.27 -2.87
C ARG A 204 9.80 -5.77 -3.30
N TYR A 205 10.85 -6.20 -2.63
CA TYR A 205 12.23 -5.85 -2.93
C TYR A 205 12.86 -6.95 -3.78
N GLU A 206 13.15 -6.67 -5.05
CA GLU A 206 13.64 -7.64 -6.03
C GLU A 206 15.00 -8.26 -5.67
N PHE A 207 15.77 -7.62 -4.77
CA PHE A 207 17.06 -8.13 -4.32
C PHE A 207 16.96 -9.20 -3.23
N ILE A 208 15.78 -9.38 -2.62
CA ILE A 208 15.52 -10.43 -1.62
C ILE A 208 14.55 -11.43 -2.25
N LYS A 209 15.08 -12.57 -2.68
CA LYS A 209 14.29 -13.62 -3.32
C LYS A 209 14.18 -14.84 -2.41
N GLY A 210 13.02 -15.53 -2.51
CA GLY A 210 12.79 -16.75 -1.74
C GLY A 210 12.70 -16.52 -0.24
N PHE A 211 12.23 -15.34 0.19
CA PHE A 211 11.99 -15.03 1.59
C PHE A 211 10.78 -15.81 2.12
N GLU A 212 10.95 -16.44 3.28
CA GLU A 212 9.90 -17.17 3.99
C GLU A 212 9.89 -16.75 5.47
N ASP A 213 8.69 -16.43 5.98
CA ASP A 213 8.51 -16.18 7.41
C ASP A 213 8.79 -17.46 8.22
N GLY A 214 9.46 -17.34 9.37
CA GLY A 214 9.48 -18.36 10.39
C GLY A 214 8.18 -18.39 11.21
N ASP A 215 8.02 -19.42 12.06
CA ASP A 215 6.76 -19.65 12.79
C ASP A 215 6.36 -18.49 13.72
N GLU A 216 7.32 -17.84 14.35
CA GLU A 216 7.13 -16.69 15.25
C GLU A 216 7.86 -15.43 14.74
N GLY A 217 8.17 -15.37 13.45
CA GLY A 217 8.89 -14.26 12.86
C GLY A 217 8.07 -12.96 12.84
N TYR A 218 8.77 -11.83 12.82
CA TYR A 218 8.15 -10.52 12.67
C TYR A 218 9.07 -9.56 11.91
N LEU A 219 8.50 -8.46 11.47
CA LEU A 219 9.19 -7.29 10.95
C LEU A 219 8.85 -6.09 11.81
N ASP A 220 9.85 -5.36 12.24
CA ASP A 220 9.73 -4.07 12.91
C ASP A 220 10.55 -3.01 12.17
N PHE A 221 9.90 -1.93 11.81
CA PHE A 221 10.49 -0.82 11.08
C PHE A 221 10.23 0.49 11.79
N TYR A 222 11.28 1.26 11.98
CA TYR A 222 11.25 2.62 12.48
C TYR A 222 11.97 3.56 11.51
N SER A 223 11.45 4.76 11.31
CA SER A 223 12.11 5.81 10.53
C SER A 223 11.75 7.18 11.08
N SER A 224 12.77 8.01 11.34
CA SER A 224 12.62 9.44 11.60
C SER A 224 13.13 10.21 10.37
N LYS A 225 12.28 11.09 9.81
CA LYS A 225 12.62 11.93 8.65
C LYS A 225 12.50 13.41 9.00
N LYS A 226 13.60 14.15 8.85
CA LYS A 226 13.69 15.61 9.00
C LYS A 226 14.60 16.19 7.94
N ASP A 227 14.29 17.37 7.40
CA ASP A 227 15.11 18.11 6.43
C ASP A 227 15.56 17.27 5.21
N GLY A 228 14.67 16.37 4.75
CA GLY A 228 14.93 15.51 3.60
C GLY A 228 15.82 14.31 3.87
N ILE A 229 16.31 14.15 5.11
CA ILE A 229 17.11 13.00 5.56
C ILE A 229 16.21 12.11 6.41
N SER A 230 16.28 10.79 6.20
CA SER A 230 15.64 9.81 7.08
C SER A 230 16.64 8.84 7.66
N ASN A 231 16.61 8.69 8.98
CA ASN A 231 17.34 7.67 9.72
C ASN A 231 16.37 6.54 10.03
N SER A 232 16.75 5.33 9.66
CA SER A 232 15.83 4.20 9.69
C SER A 232 16.48 2.97 10.29
N LYS A 233 15.68 2.18 11.00
CA LYS A 233 16.02 0.88 11.55
C LYS A 233 15.01 -0.15 11.07
N LEU A 234 15.51 -1.28 10.55
CA LEU A 234 14.73 -2.43 10.15
C LEU A 234 15.21 -3.66 10.94
N ILE A 235 14.27 -4.30 11.60
CA ILE A 235 14.50 -5.58 12.27
C ILE A 235 13.61 -6.63 11.61
N ILE A 236 14.16 -7.80 11.31
CA ILE A 236 13.40 -8.97 10.88
C ILE A 236 13.87 -10.15 11.72
N ASP A 237 12.93 -10.76 12.40
CA ASP A 237 13.19 -11.89 13.28
C ASP A 237 12.68 -13.19 12.67
N ASN A 238 13.42 -14.27 12.85
CA ASN A 238 13.10 -15.64 12.49
C ASN A 238 12.52 -15.82 11.07
N PHE A 239 13.40 -15.93 10.09
CA PHE A 239 13.03 -16.09 8.68
C PHE A 239 14.01 -17.02 7.95
N LYS A 240 13.66 -17.40 6.71
CA LYS A 240 14.50 -18.17 5.80
C LYS A 240 14.65 -17.44 4.46
N VAL A 241 15.78 -17.61 3.80
CA VAL A 241 16.01 -17.13 2.44
C VAL A 241 16.50 -18.29 1.57
N LYS A 242 15.74 -18.63 0.53
CA LYS A 242 16.06 -19.74 -0.38
C LYS A 242 17.13 -19.37 -1.41
N GLU A 243 17.07 -18.14 -1.92
CA GLU A 243 17.98 -17.64 -2.94
C GLU A 243 18.98 -16.67 -2.31
N ILE A 244 20.09 -17.20 -1.76
CA ILE A 244 21.15 -16.40 -1.19
C ILE A 244 22.28 -16.14 -2.21
N PRO A 245 23.00 -15.01 -2.12
CA PRO A 245 24.17 -14.74 -2.92
C PRO A 245 25.21 -15.88 -2.85
N ALA A 246 25.94 -16.10 -3.94
CA ALA A 246 26.90 -17.21 -4.05
C ALA A 246 27.92 -17.27 -2.88
N LEU A 247 28.40 -16.11 -2.42
CA LEU A 247 29.31 -16.03 -1.28
C LEU A 247 28.69 -16.55 0.02
N ALA A 248 27.42 -16.19 0.28
CA ALA A 248 26.71 -16.69 1.46
C ALA A 248 26.47 -18.20 1.37
N LYS A 249 26.26 -18.75 0.16
CA LYS A 249 26.21 -20.21 -0.07
C LYS A 249 27.52 -20.90 0.29
N VAL A 250 28.65 -20.31 -0.12
CA VAL A 250 29.99 -20.87 0.19
C VAL A 250 30.23 -20.84 1.72
N LEU A 251 29.90 -19.74 2.37
CA LEU A 251 30.06 -19.60 3.83
C LEU A 251 29.14 -20.57 4.60
N SER A 252 27.91 -20.82 4.11
CA SER A 252 26.99 -21.78 4.75
C SER A 252 27.48 -23.22 4.69
N LEU A 253 28.31 -23.58 3.69
CA LEU A 253 28.96 -24.89 3.60
C LEU A 253 30.02 -25.12 4.67
N ALA A 254 30.46 -24.07 5.34
CA ALA A 254 31.41 -24.19 6.44
C ALA A 254 30.80 -24.69 7.77
N SER A 255 29.47 -24.86 7.81
CA SER A 255 28.75 -25.39 8.96
C SER A 255 27.89 -26.62 8.59
N LEU A 256 27.76 -27.57 9.51
CA LEU A 256 26.91 -28.76 9.32
C LEU A 256 25.43 -28.36 9.13
N GLN A 257 24.95 -27.35 9.84
CA GLN A 257 23.59 -26.85 9.72
C GLN A 257 23.37 -26.17 8.36
N GLY A 258 24.33 -25.41 7.87
CA GLY A 258 24.25 -24.78 6.56
C GLY A 258 24.21 -25.80 5.41
N ILE A 259 24.97 -26.87 5.53
CA ILE A 259 24.93 -28.00 4.58
C ILE A 259 23.54 -28.67 4.60
N ALA A 260 22.99 -28.94 5.80
CA ALA A 260 21.67 -29.53 5.93
C ALA A 260 20.59 -28.62 5.31
N ASP A 261 20.57 -27.34 5.61
CA ASP A 261 19.60 -26.37 5.08
C ASP A 261 19.68 -26.23 3.54
N LEU A 262 20.87 -26.31 2.96
CA LEU A 262 21.07 -26.31 1.51
C LEU A 262 20.62 -27.61 0.83
N LEU A 263 20.92 -28.77 1.45
CA LEU A 263 20.55 -30.08 0.91
C LEU A 263 19.04 -30.35 0.95
N THR A 264 18.36 -29.83 1.96
CA THR A 264 16.87 -29.93 2.04
C THR A 264 16.15 -28.98 1.11
N GLY A 265 16.86 -27.98 0.54
CA GLY A 265 16.26 -26.93 -0.29
C GLY A 265 15.38 -25.94 0.50
N GLU A 266 15.39 -26.02 1.83
CA GLU A 266 14.59 -25.15 2.69
C GLU A 266 15.12 -23.71 2.77
N GLY A 267 16.36 -23.49 2.32
CA GLY A 267 17.05 -22.21 2.40
C GLY A 267 17.80 -22.02 3.71
N VAL A 268 18.53 -20.90 3.82
CA VAL A 268 19.32 -20.56 5.01
C VAL A 268 18.44 -19.82 6.01
N ARG A 269 18.49 -20.26 7.27
CA ARG A 269 17.75 -19.67 8.39
C ARG A 269 18.53 -18.50 8.97
N PHE A 270 17.80 -17.48 9.35
CA PHE A 270 18.25 -16.36 10.15
C PHE A 270 17.34 -16.22 11.36
N THR A 271 17.94 -16.07 12.53
CA THR A 271 17.20 -15.76 13.76
C THR A 271 17.00 -14.27 13.91
N ASP A 272 18.02 -13.49 13.56
CA ASP A 272 18.02 -12.05 13.73
C ASP A 272 18.57 -11.35 12.50
N PHE A 273 17.89 -10.30 12.08
CA PHE A 273 18.39 -9.35 11.09
C PHE A 273 18.11 -7.93 11.58
N GLU A 274 19.14 -7.12 11.63
CA GLU A 274 19.02 -5.70 11.92
C GLU A 274 19.81 -4.89 10.90
N MET A 275 19.21 -3.82 10.40
CA MET A 275 19.84 -2.88 9.48
C MET A 275 19.54 -1.45 9.90
N ASN A 276 20.57 -0.66 10.16
CA ASN A 276 20.52 0.77 10.38
C ASN A 276 20.98 1.49 9.11
N PHE A 277 20.14 2.39 8.59
CA PHE A 277 20.44 3.06 7.33
C PHE A 277 19.87 4.47 7.25
N THR A 278 20.55 5.31 6.50
CA THR A 278 20.17 6.69 6.22
C THR A 278 19.80 6.86 4.76
N ASN A 279 18.70 7.57 4.47
CA ASN A 279 18.34 7.98 3.12
C ASN A 279 18.42 9.50 2.97
N LYS A 280 19.10 9.96 1.92
CA LYS A 280 19.15 11.36 1.51
C LYS A 280 18.91 11.45 -0.01
N GLY A 281 17.72 11.89 -0.39
CA GLY A 281 17.29 11.90 -1.79
C GLY A 281 17.26 10.49 -2.38
N LYS A 282 18.15 10.19 -3.32
CA LYS A 282 18.25 8.86 -3.98
C LYS A 282 19.32 7.95 -3.36
N LEU A 283 20.09 8.47 -2.44
CA LEU A 283 21.21 7.74 -1.80
C LEU A 283 20.69 7.07 -0.53
N MET A 284 20.90 5.77 -0.41
CA MET A 284 20.79 4.99 0.81
C MET A 284 22.19 4.63 1.27
N THR A 285 22.50 4.94 2.51
CA THR A 285 23.75 4.54 3.18
C THR A 285 23.40 3.55 4.27
N ILE A 286 23.94 2.34 4.21
CA ILE A 286 23.84 1.35 5.29
C ILE A 286 24.96 1.68 6.27
N GLU A 287 24.59 1.95 7.52
CA GLU A 287 25.51 2.30 8.59
C GLU A 287 25.94 1.04 9.33
N GLU A 288 24.98 0.15 9.59
CA GLU A 288 25.20 -1.12 10.26
C GLU A 288 24.28 -2.17 9.68
N LEU A 289 24.75 -3.40 9.56
CA LEU A 289 23.98 -4.55 9.14
C LEU A 289 24.43 -5.79 9.91
N TYR A 290 23.49 -6.42 10.60
CA TYR A 290 23.68 -7.69 11.28
C TYR A 290 22.68 -8.70 10.73
N ALA A 291 23.15 -9.91 10.43
CA ALA A 291 22.29 -11.03 10.09
C ALA A 291 22.86 -12.30 10.73
N ILE A 292 22.16 -12.85 11.69
CA ILE A 292 22.61 -13.97 12.51
C ILE A 292 21.71 -15.17 12.27
N GLY A 293 22.29 -16.33 12.07
CA GLY A 293 21.62 -17.59 11.95
C GLY A 293 22.50 -18.77 12.35
N PRO A 294 21.93 -19.98 12.51
CA PRO A 294 22.69 -21.18 12.92
C PRO A 294 23.82 -21.55 11.98
N ALA A 295 23.67 -21.20 10.68
CA ALA A 295 24.61 -21.57 9.63
C ALA A 295 25.54 -20.44 9.24
N ILE A 296 25.21 -19.19 9.49
CA ILE A 296 25.94 -18.02 8.99
C ILE A 296 25.66 -16.79 9.86
N SER A 297 26.67 -15.99 10.08
CA SER A 297 26.54 -14.64 10.65
C SER A 297 27.25 -13.63 9.75
N ILE A 298 26.58 -12.49 9.52
CA ILE A 298 27.08 -11.34 8.76
C ILE A 298 27.09 -10.16 9.72
N LEU A 299 28.21 -9.47 9.82
CA LEU A 299 28.41 -8.30 10.69
C LEU A 299 28.86 -7.11 9.85
#